data_e400d0307e933a88dd595b343e79f7f2
#
_entry.id   e400d0307e933a88dd595b343e79f7f2
#
_cell.length_a   1.000
_cell.length_b   1.000
_cell.length_c   1.000
_cell.angle_alpha   90.00
_cell.angle_beta   90.00
_cell.angle_gamma   90.00
#
_symmetry.space_group_name_H-M   'P 1'
#
loop_
_entity.id
_entity.type
_entity.pdbx_description
1 polymer ?
#
loop_
_entity_poly.entity_id
_entity_poly.type
_entity_poly.pdbx_seq_one_letter_code
_entity_poly.pdbx_strand_id
1 'polypeptide(L)'
;MARNTKRKVRRRGRRKKRGFASWSLGKKIGAVLGGTFLAVAVIGMVILASKMNKLKSVKLNTDKLNISDEVQHEEGYTNVALFGLDSRENDLGKGNRSDTIMIASLNNDTKEVKLVSIYRDTLLELDDGSYNKANAAYAFGDPEGAVSLINRNLDMNIEKYVTVNFNALVDVIDAVGGLDLELTHDEVVHMNNYCVETSCFF
;
A
#
# COMPACT_ATOMS: atom_id res chain seq x y z
N MET A 1 74.69 -46.26 30.14
CA MET A 1 74.06 -46.24 28.80
C MET A 1 72.88 -45.30 28.81
N ALA A 2 73.00 -44.08 28.27
CA ALA A 2 71.95 -43.08 28.23
C ALA A 2 71.37 -42.98 26.80
N ARG A 3 70.08 -43.31 26.63
CA ARG A 3 69.41 -43.26 25.33
C ARG A 3 68.91 -41.83 25.09
N ASN A 4 69.49 -41.20 24.08
CA ASN A 4 69.16 -39.83 23.65
C ASN A 4 67.95 -39.88 22.67
N THR A 5 66.75 -39.53 23.12
CA THR A 5 65.56 -39.47 22.31
C THR A 5 65.36 -38.04 21.74
N LYS A 6 65.73 -37.85 20.46
CA LYS A 6 65.46 -36.60 19.71
C LYS A 6 64.00 -36.43 19.44
N ARG A 7 63.34 -35.49 20.12
CA ARG A 7 61.95 -35.02 19.83
C ARG A 7 61.90 -34.24 18.49
N LYS A 8 61.24 -34.80 17.48
CA LYS A 8 60.97 -34.13 16.22
C LYS A 8 59.88 -33.10 16.45
N VAL A 9 60.21 -31.80 16.43
CA VAL A 9 59.27 -30.70 16.47
C VAL A 9 58.57 -30.58 15.11
N ARG A 10 57.28 -30.93 15.04
CA ARG A 10 56.44 -30.73 13.85
C ARG A 10 56.19 -29.24 13.69
N ARG A 11 56.84 -28.56 12.75
CA ARG A 11 56.52 -27.20 12.31
C ARG A 11 55.17 -27.21 11.64
N ARG A 12 54.11 -26.68 12.31
CA ARG A 12 52.80 -26.39 11.71
C ARG A 12 53.00 -25.33 10.63
N GLY A 13 52.96 -25.72 9.36
CA GLY A 13 52.96 -24.80 8.23
C GLY A 13 51.77 -23.83 8.30
N ARG A 14 52.02 -22.54 8.45
CA ARG A 14 51.02 -21.47 8.36
C ARG A 14 50.43 -21.51 6.93
N ARG A 15 49.21 -22.05 6.76
CA ARG A 15 48.47 -21.93 5.49
C ARG A 15 48.25 -20.44 5.20
N LYS A 16 48.97 -19.88 4.22
CA LYS A 16 48.73 -18.55 3.68
C LYS A 16 47.30 -18.51 3.12
N LYS A 17 46.44 -17.69 3.74
CA LYS A 17 45.11 -17.41 3.18
C LYS A 17 45.32 -16.76 1.81
N ARG A 18 44.93 -17.44 0.73
CA ARG A 18 44.97 -16.91 -0.63
C ARG A 18 43.89 -15.84 -0.71
N GLY A 19 44.27 -14.57 -0.68
CA GLY A 19 43.36 -13.43 -0.80
C GLY A 19 42.87 -13.23 -2.25
N PHE A 20 41.93 -12.33 -2.45
CA PHE A 20 41.33 -11.92 -3.74
C PHE A 20 42.40 -11.61 -4.82
N ALA A 21 43.56 -11.11 -4.40
CA ALA A 21 44.68 -10.77 -5.30
C ALA A 21 45.22 -11.99 -6.11
N SER A 22 45.10 -13.21 -5.59
CA SER A 22 45.61 -14.46 -6.22
C SER A 22 44.62 -15.14 -7.17
N TRP A 23 43.44 -14.55 -7.41
CA TRP A 23 42.43 -15.11 -8.30
C TRP A 23 42.75 -14.83 -9.77
N SER A 24 42.43 -15.79 -10.65
CA SER A 24 42.48 -15.55 -12.09
C SER A 24 41.55 -14.42 -12.51
N LEU A 25 41.86 -13.75 -13.61
CA LEU A 25 41.10 -12.59 -14.11
C LEU A 25 39.59 -12.90 -14.24
N GLY A 26 39.22 -14.06 -14.79
CA GLY A 26 37.81 -14.49 -14.91
C GLY A 26 37.09 -14.62 -13.57
N LYS A 27 37.76 -15.12 -12.52
CA LYS A 27 37.19 -15.22 -11.18
C LYS A 27 36.99 -13.83 -10.53
N LYS A 28 37.90 -12.89 -10.80
CA LYS A 28 37.80 -11.51 -10.34
C LYS A 28 36.61 -10.81 -11.00
N ILE A 29 36.49 -10.95 -12.33
CA ILE A 29 35.34 -10.37 -13.08
C ILE A 29 34.02 -10.98 -12.58
N GLY A 30 33.94 -12.29 -12.45
CA GLY A 30 32.75 -12.97 -11.93
C GLY A 30 32.37 -12.52 -10.51
N ALA A 31 33.35 -12.31 -9.62
CA ALA A 31 33.12 -11.84 -8.26
C ALA A 31 32.64 -10.36 -8.24
N VAL A 32 33.18 -9.51 -9.11
CA VAL A 32 32.74 -8.10 -9.23
C VAL A 32 31.33 -8.05 -9.80
N LEU A 33 31.04 -8.76 -10.90
CA LEU A 33 29.69 -8.80 -11.49
C LEU A 33 28.67 -9.39 -10.52
N GLY A 34 29.00 -10.46 -9.82
CA GLY A 34 28.14 -11.03 -8.79
C GLY A 34 27.92 -10.09 -7.61
N GLY A 35 28.96 -9.38 -7.18
CA GLY A 35 28.87 -8.39 -6.12
C GLY A 35 28.03 -7.16 -6.50
N THR A 36 28.19 -6.67 -7.73
CA THR A 36 27.37 -5.54 -8.23
C THR A 36 25.91 -5.93 -8.40
N PHE A 37 25.62 -7.12 -8.94
CA PHE A 37 24.24 -7.63 -9.03
C PHE A 37 23.59 -7.76 -7.66
N LEU A 38 24.31 -8.30 -6.69
CA LEU A 38 23.83 -8.47 -5.32
C LEU A 38 23.59 -7.12 -4.64
N ALA A 39 24.48 -6.14 -4.86
CA ALA A 39 24.30 -4.77 -4.36
C ALA A 39 23.06 -4.10 -4.95
N VAL A 40 22.85 -4.21 -6.27
CA VAL A 40 21.66 -3.68 -6.94
C VAL A 40 20.37 -4.35 -6.42
N ALA A 41 20.39 -5.67 -6.23
CA ALA A 41 19.26 -6.40 -5.67
C ALA A 41 18.94 -5.96 -4.24
N VAL A 42 19.95 -5.75 -3.40
CA VAL A 42 19.77 -5.26 -2.02
C VAL A 42 19.21 -3.83 -2.03
N ILE A 43 19.76 -2.94 -2.86
CA ILE A 43 19.24 -1.56 -3.01
C ILE A 43 17.79 -1.59 -3.47
N GLY A 44 17.44 -2.42 -4.46
CA GLY A 44 16.07 -2.60 -4.92
C GLY A 44 15.13 -3.08 -3.81
N MET A 45 15.57 -4.06 -3.01
CA MET A 45 14.79 -4.52 -1.84
C MET A 45 14.60 -3.43 -0.78
N VAL A 46 15.62 -2.64 -0.49
CA VAL A 46 15.52 -1.54 0.48
C VAL A 46 14.54 -0.47 -0.01
N ILE A 47 14.60 -0.11 -1.31
CA ILE A 47 13.66 0.84 -1.91
C ILE A 47 12.23 0.29 -1.85
N LEU A 48 12.03 -0.97 -2.21
CA LEU A 48 10.72 -1.61 -2.15
C LEU A 48 10.18 -1.66 -0.71
N ALA A 49 10.99 -2.07 0.25
CA ALA A 49 10.62 -2.12 1.66
C ALA A 49 10.27 -0.71 2.20
N SER A 50 11.00 0.34 1.81
CA SER A 50 10.71 1.71 2.23
C SER A 50 9.39 2.23 1.65
N LYS A 51 9.02 1.83 0.43
CA LYS A 51 7.71 2.14 -0.18
C LYS A 51 6.58 1.37 0.51
N MET A 52 6.78 0.09 0.81
CA MET A 52 5.78 -0.73 1.52
C MET A 52 5.50 -0.24 2.95
N ASN A 53 6.48 0.33 3.65
CA ASN A 53 6.29 0.90 4.98
C ASN A 53 5.36 2.14 5.02
N LYS A 54 5.09 2.75 3.87
CA LYS A 54 4.09 3.84 3.77
C LYS A 54 2.65 3.31 3.80
N LEU A 55 2.43 2.02 3.52
CA LEU A 55 1.11 1.39 3.54
C LEU A 55 0.78 0.95 4.97
N LYS A 56 -0.17 1.63 5.61
CA LYS A 56 -0.73 1.18 6.88
C LYS A 56 -1.75 0.10 6.61
N SER A 57 -1.48 -1.14 7.01
CA SER A 57 -2.45 -2.23 6.93
C SER A 57 -3.19 -2.35 8.27
N VAL A 58 -4.49 -2.13 8.24
CA VAL A 58 -5.38 -2.34 9.38
C VAL A 58 -6.34 -3.47 9.03
N LYS A 59 -6.44 -4.46 9.89
CA LYS A 59 -7.38 -5.56 9.71
C LYS A 59 -8.74 -5.14 10.25
N LEU A 60 -9.79 -5.34 9.46
CA LEU A 60 -11.17 -5.19 9.90
C LEU A 60 -11.57 -6.37 10.77
N ASN A 61 -12.45 -6.12 11.74
CA ASN A 61 -13.10 -7.19 12.49
C ASN A 61 -14.34 -7.64 11.71
N THR A 62 -14.27 -8.82 11.07
CA THR A 62 -15.34 -9.37 10.24
C THR A 62 -16.68 -9.49 10.97
N ASP A 63 -16.66 -9.72 12.29
CA ASP A 63 -17.89 -9.85 13.10
C ASP A 63 -18.70 -8.56 13.21
N LYS A 64 -18.06 -7.42 12.87
CA LYS A 64 -18.67 -6.08 12.94
C LYS A 64 -19.00 -5.48 11.58
N LEU A 65 -18.81 -6.23 10.50
CA LEU A 65 -19.02 -5.70 9.15
C LEU A 65 -20.46 -5.81 8.66
N ASN A 66 -21.38 -6.30 9.48
CA ASN A 66 -22.81 -6.45 9.13
C ASN A 66 -23.04 -7.16 7.78
N ILE A 67 -22.23 -8.16 7.48
CA ILE A 67 -22.42 -8.99 6.30
C ILE A 67 -23.64 -9.89 6.60
N SER A 68 -24.67 -9.81 5.75
CA SER A 68 -25.85 -10.66 5.88
C SER A 68 -25.52 -12.12 5.58
N ASP A 69 -26.05 -13.04 6.40
CA ASP A 69 -25.94 -14.49 6.14
C ASP A 69 -26.62 -14.90 4.82
N GLU A 70 -27.56 -14.08 4.34
CA GLU A 70 -28.30 -14.30 3.09
C GLU A 70 -27.51 -13.89 1.85
N VAL A 71 -26.47 -13.06 2.02
CA VAL A 71 -25.60 -12.65 0.90
C VAL A 71 -24.78 -13.85 0.47
N GLN A 72 -25.23 -14.51 -0.57
CA GLN A 72 -24.46 -15.56 -1.21
C GLN A 72 -23.18 -14.92 -1.74
N HIS A 73 -22.04 -15.46 -1.33
CA HIS A 73 -20.77 -15.13 -1.95
C HIS A 73 -20.88 -15.53 -3.43
N GLU A 74 -21.03 -14.58 -4.34
CA GLU A 74 -20.80 -14.87 -5.74
C GLU A 74 -19.34 -15.31 -5.87
N GLU A 75 -19.13 -16.60 -5.99
CA GLU A 75 -17.81 -17.14 -6.24
C GLU A 75 -17.27 -16.48 -7.50
N GLY A 76 -16.06 -15.95 -7.45
CA GLY A 76 -15.41 -15.30 -8.59
C GLY A 76 -15.35 -13.77 -8.53
N TYR A 77 -15.96 -13.12 -7.56
CA TYR A 77 -15.84 -11.67 -7.36
C TYR A 77 -15.09 -11.32 -6.08
N THR A 78 -14.32 -10.24 -6.14
CA THR A 78 -13.69 -9.63 -4.96
C THR A 78 -14.17 -8.18 -4.86
N ASN A 79 -14.88 -7.86 -3.77
CA ASN A 79 -15.40 -6.53 -3.51
C ASN A 79 -14.47 -5.78 -2.54
N VAL A 80 -14.13 -4.54 -2.89
CA VAL A 80 -13.25 -3.66 -2.10
C VAL A 80 -13.89 -2.30 -1.98
N ALA A 81 -14.02 -1.79 -0.74
CA ALA A 81 -14.43 -0.41 -0.52
C ALA A 81 -13.26 0.55 -0.71
N LEU A 82 -13.50 1.65 -1.39
CA LEU A 82 -12.53 2.72 -1.63
C LEU A 82 -13.06 4.00 -0.98
N PHE A 83 -12.26 4.57 -0.07
CA PHE A 83 -12.58 5.80 0.64
C PHE A 83 -11.56 6.89 0.34
N GLY A 84 -12.02 8.05 -0.10
CA GLY A 84 -11.23 9.27 -0.21
C GLY A 84 -11.55 10.21 0.94
N LEU A 85 -10.56 10.55 1.76
CA LEU A 85 -10.72 11.43 2.92
C LEU A 85 -10.24 12.83 2.59
N ASP A 86 -11.02 13.83 3.02
CA ASP A 86 -10.58 15.23 3.02
C ASP A 86 -9.63 15.47 4.21
N SER A 87 -8.43 14.91 4.09
CA SER A 87 -7.36 15.08 5.07
C SER A 87 -6.04 15.39 4.36
N ARG A 88 -5.39 16.47 4.78
CA ARG A 88 -4.04 16.85 4.35
C ARG A 88 -2.97 16.31 5.27
N GLU A 89 -3.36 15.87 6.48
CA GLU A 89 -2.49 15.25 7.45
C GLU A 89 -2.44 13.73 7.22
N ASN A 90 -1.42 13.05 7.76
CA ASN A 90 -1.32 11.59 7.67
C ASN A 90 -2.23 10.86 8.68
N ASP A 91 -3.26 11.55 9.17
CA ASP A 91 -4.29 10.98 10.03
C ASP A 91 -5.47 10.50 9.17
N LEU A 92 -5.64 9.18 9.10
CA LEU A 92 -6.72 8.50 8.39
C LEU A 92 -7.77 7.93 9.37
N GLY A 93 -7.75 8.35 10.64
CA GLY A 93 -8.61 7.84 11.70
C GLY A 93 -9.93 8.61 11.88
N LYS A 94 -10.53 8.38 13.05
CA LYS A 94 -11.80 8.98 13.45
C LYS A 94 -11.82 10.50 13.32
N GLY A 95 -13.00 11.01 12.98
CA GLY A 95 -13.23 12.45 12.78
C GLY A 95 -13.10 12.90 11.33
N ASN A 96 -12.44 12.10 10.48
CA ASN A 96 -12.38 12.39 9.05
C ASN A 96 -13.62 11.87 8.34
N ARG A 97 -14.18 12.68 7.43
CA ARG A 97 -15.29 12.26 6.58
C ARG A 97 -14.77 11.71 5.26
N SER A 98 -15.43 10.67 4.75
CA SER A 98 -15.15 10.15 3.42
C SER A 98 -15.94 10.94 2.38
N ASP A 99 -15.26 11.83 1.67
CA ASP A 99 -15.88 12.63 0.60
C ASP A 99 -16.04 11.85 -0.70
N THR A 100 -15.26 10.79 -0.87
CA THR A 100 -15.42 9.80 -1.93
C THR A 100 -15.68 8.44 -1.30
N ILE A 101 -16.73 7.77 -1.76
CA ILE A 101 -17.11 6.42 -1.35
C ILE A 101 -17.39 5.63 -2.61
N MET A 102 -16.61 4.59 -2.86
CA MET A 102 -16.77 3.74 -4.04
C MET A 102 -16.63 2.26 -3.66
N ILE A 103 -17.22 1.41 -4.47
CA ILE A 103 -17.04 -0.03 -4.41
C ILE A 103 -16.37 -0.46 -5.70
N ALA A 104 -15.24 -1.13 -5.60
CA ALA A 104 -14.60 -1.81 -6.72
C ALA A 104 -14.93 -3.30 -6.64
N SER A 105 -15.63 -3.82 -7.65
CA SER A 105 -15.95 -5.23 -7.78
C SER A 105 -15.11 -5.82 -8.90
N LEU A 106 -14.16 -6.68 -8.54
CA LEU A 106 -13.26 -7.35 -9.45
C LEU A 106 -13.77 -8.76 -9.74
N ASN A 107 -14.03 -9.04 -11.02
CA ASN A 107 -14.23 -10.41 -11.47
C ASN A 107 -12.87 -11.14 -11.51
N ASN A 108 -12.73 -12.20 -10.72
CA ASN A 108 -11.46 -12.91 -10.57
C ASN A 108 -11.06 -13.72 -11.82
N ASP A 109 -12.02 -14.07 -12.67
CA ASP A 109 -11.79 -14.85 -13.89
C ASP A 109 -11.47 -13.94 -15.08
N THR A 110 -12.37 -12.99 -15.38
CA THR A 110 -12.22 -12.09 -16.54
C THR A 110 -11.30 -10.90 -16.28
N LYS A 111 -11.00 -10.60 -15.03
CA LYS A 111 -10.25 -9.40 -14.58
C LYS A 111 -10.99 -8.08 -14.86
N GLU A 112 -12.25 -8.13 -15.19
CA GLU A 112 -13.10 -6.97 -15.31
C GLU A 112 -13.30 -6.31 -13.95
N VAL A 113 -13.22 -4.99 -13.92
CA VAL A 113 -13.48 -4.18 -12.71
C VAL A 113 -14.70 -3.32 -12.94
N LYS A 114 -15.69 -3.44 -12.05
CA LYS A 114 -16.84 -2.53 -11.98
C LYS A 114 -16.66 -1.57 -10.82
N LEU A 115 -16.89 -0.28 -11.08
CA LEU A 115 -16.84 0.77 -10.05
C LEU A 115 -18.25 1.32 -9.83
N VAL A 116 -18.67 1.35 -8.57
CA VAL A 116 -19.93 1.92 -8.13
C VAL A 116 -19.63 3.05 -7.15
N SER A 117 -20.11 4.26 -7.42
CA SER A 117 -19.98 5.40 -6.53
C SER A 117 -21.22 5.55 -5.66
N ILE A 118 -21.01 5.76 -4.36
CA ILE A 118 -22.07 6.11 -3.40
C ILE A 118 -21.93 7.60 -3.10
N TYR A 119 -22.99 8.37 -3.32
CA TYR A 119 -22.96 9.80 -2.99
C TYR A 119 -22.79 9.98 -1.48
N ARG A 120 -21.84 10.83 -1.09
CA ARG A 120 -21.48 11.07 0.32
C ARG A 120 -22.65 11.52 1.20
N ASP A 121 -23.63 12.20 0.59
CA ASP A 121 -24.81 12.73 1.28
C ASP A 121 -26.02 11.79 1.24
N THR A 122 -25.87 10.57 0.71
CA THR A 122 -26.92 9.55 0.73
C THR A 122 -27.28 9.21 2.17
N LEU A 123 -28.58 9.23 2.48
CA LEU A 123 -29.11 8.89 3.80
C LEU A 123 -29.16 7.38 3.94
N LEU A 124 -28.37 6.82 4.85
CA LEU A 124 -28.23 5.38 5.09
C LEU A 124 -28.36 5.08 6.58
N GLU A 125 -28.74 3.84 6.90
CA GLU A 125 -28.87 3.35 8.27
C GLU A 125 -27.50 3.03 8.86
N LEU A 126 -27.19 3.57 10.04
CA LEU A 126 -26.01 3.30 10.83
C LEU A 126 -26.18 2.03 11.69
N ASP A 127 -25.11 1.60 12.34
CA ASP A 127 -25.08 0.38 13.19
C ASP A 127 -26.00 0.46 14.40
N ASP A 128 -26.30 1.66 14.89
CA ASP A 128 -27.19 1.92 15.99
C ASP A 128 -28.70 2.03 15.59
N GLY A 129 -28.99 1.81 14.31
CA GLY A 129 -30.33 1.94 13.74
C GLY A 129 -30.76 3.38 13.45
N SER A 130 -29.93 4.37 13.71
CA SER A 130 -30.17 5.76 13.30
C SER A 130 -29.81 5.97 11.83
N TYR A 131 -30.32 7.06 11.24
CA TYR A 131 -30.02 7.40 9.85
C TYR A 131 -29.11 8.62 9.78
N ASN A 132 -28.09 8.54 8.93
CA ASN A 132 -27.19 9.68 8.70
C ASN A 132 -26.67 9.64 7.26
N LYS A 133 -25.91 10.68 6.87
CA LYS A 133 -25.20 10.71 5.60
C LYS A 133 -24.14 9.62 5.55
N ALA A 134 -23.96 9.00 4.39
CA ALA A 134 -22.99 7.92 4.19
C ALA A 134 -21.57 8.28 4.63
N ASN A 135 -21.14 9.53 4.41
CA ASN A 135 -19.82 10.01 4.80
C ASN A 135 -19.60 10.13 6.32
N ALA A 136 -20.69 10.18 7.10
CA ALA A 136 -20.60 10.27 8.56
C ALA A 136 -20.15 8.94 9.20
N ALA A 137 -20.42 7.82 8.55
CA ALA A 137 -20.04 6.49 9.08
C ALA A 137 -18.54 6.36 9.27
N TYR A 138 -17.74 6.91 8.35
CA TYR A 138 -16.28 6.91 8.50
C TYR A 138 -15.82 7.77 9.70
N ALA A 139 -16.43 8.95 9.88
CA ALA A 139 -16.07 9.83 10.99
C ALA A 139 -16.37 9.24 12.37
N PHE A 140 -17.43 8.42 12.49
CA PHE A 140 -17.85 7.82 13.75
C PHE A 140 -17.21 6.44 14.02
N GLY A 141 -17.04 5.62 12.97
CA GLY A 141 -16.69 4.23 13.08
C GLY A 141 -15.40 3.83 12.33
N ASP A 142 -14.58 4.79 11.86
CA ASP A 142 -13.42 4.52 11.04
C ASP A 142 -13.77 3.71 9.75
N PRO A 143 -12.82 3.07 9.06
CA PRO A 143 -13.14 2.24 7.90
C PRO A 143 -14.07 1.07 8.24
N GLU A 144 -14.03 0.54 9.47
CA GLU A 144 -14.90 -0.57 9.91
C GLU A 144 -16.37 -0.14 9.88
N GLY A 145 -16.70 1.03 10.45
CA GLY A 145 -18.07 1.54 10.42
C GLY A 145 -18.54 1.94 9.02
N ALA A 146 -17.64 2.46 8.17
CA ALA A 146 -17.99 2.78 6.79
C ALA A 146 -18.24 1.54 5.93
N VAL A 147 -17.47 0.48 6.10
CA VAL A 147 -17.68 -0.81 5.40
C VAL A 147 -18.97 -1.46 5.91
N SER A 148 -19.18 -1.46 7.23
CA SER A 148 -20.40 -1.97 7.86
C SER A 148 -21.66 -1.29 7.30
N LEU A 149 -21.63 0.05 7.16
CA LEU A 149 -22.73 0.81 6.55
C LEU A 149 -23.04 0.33 5.12
N ILE A 150 -22.01 0.13 4.29
CA ILE A 150 -22.17 -0.31 2.91
C ILE A 150 -22.78 -1.71 2.87
N ASN A 151 -22.22 -2.65 3.64
CA ASN A 151 -22.69 -4.03 3.69
C ASN A 151 -24.15 -4.10 4.12
N ARG A 152 -24.52 -3.39 5.19
CA ARG A 152 -25.89 -3.34 5.72
C ARG A 152 -26.91 -2.81 4.71
N ASN A 153 -26.60 -1.68 4.07
CA ASN A 153 -27.59 -0.97 3.25
C ASN A 153 -27.66 -1.45 1.80
N LEU A 154 -26.63 -2.15 1.32
CA LEU A 154 -26.52 -2.60 -0.07
C LEU A 154 -26.39 -4.12 -0.19
N ASP A 155 -26.61 -4.86 0.90
CA ASP A 155 -26.46 -6.32 0.95
C ASP A 155 -25.16 -6.80 0.33
N MET A 156 -24.03 -6.19 0.74
CA MET A 156 -22.71 -6.51 0.23
C MET A 156 -21.92 -7.37 1.21
N ASN A 157 -20.85 -8.00 0.71
CA ASN A 157 -19.91 -8.82 1.50
C ASN A 157 -18.50 -8.23 1.46
N ILE A 158 -18.37 -6.93 1.66
CA ILE A 158 -17.08 -6.25 1.60
C ILE A 158 -16.30 -6.52 2.88
N GLU A 159 -15.11 -7.11 2.75
CA GLU A 159 -14.16 -7.39 3.84
C GLU A 159 -12.85 -6.62 3.68
N LYS A 160 -12.67 -5.94 2.57
CA LYS A 160 -11.43 -5.23 2.22
C LYS A 160 -11.72 -3.79 1.89
N TYR A 161 -10.78 -2.91 2.24
CA TYR A 161 -10.90 -1.50 1.92
C TYR A 161 -9.55 -0.88 1.57
N VAL A 162 -9.61 0.24 0.89
CA VAL A 162 -8.48 1.15 0.66
C VAL A 162 -8.94 2.54 1.04
N THR A 163 -8.16 3.22 1.87
CA THR A 163 -8.38 4.64 2.19
C THR A 163 -7.21 5.46 1.69
N VAL A 164 -7.52 6.53 0.99
CA VAL A 164 -6.55 7.51 0.48
C VAL A 164 -6.92 8.91 0.98
N ASN A 165 -5.90 9.70 1.26
CA ASN A 165 -6.00 11.15 1.44
C ASN A 165 -5.42 11.87 0.21
N PHE A 166 -5.38 13.20 0.21
CA PHE A 166 -4.82 13.97 -0.90
C PHE A 166 -3.36 13.60 -1.19
N ASN A 167 -2.52 13.43 -0.16
CA ASN A 167 -1.12 13.09 -0.35
C ASN A 167 -0.95 11.71 -1.02
N ALA A 168 -1.72 10.73 -0.56
CA ALA A 168 -1.72 9.39 -1.16
C ALA A 168 -2.24 9.41 -2.61
N LEU A 169 -3.24 10.26 -2.91
CA LEU A 169 -3.76 10.43 -4.26
C LEU A 169 -2.68 10.99 -5.21
N VAL A 170 -1.93 12.01 -4.76
CA VAL A 170 -0.78 12.55 -5.51
C VAL A 170 0.27 11.46 -5.76
N ASP A 171 0.67 10.72 -4.71
CA ASP A 171 1.63 9.61 -4.83
C ASP A 171 1.17 8.54 -5.85
N VAL A 172 -0.14 8.24 -5.91
CA VAL A 172 -0.71 7.28 -6.87
C VAL A 172 -0.67 7.84 -8.29
N ILE A 173 -1.08 9.10 -8.50
CA ILE A 173 -1.05 9.75 -9.81
C ILE A 173 0.38 9.80 -10.34
N ASP A 174 1.34 10.17 -9.51
CA ASP A 174 2.76 10.19 -9.89
C ASP A 174 3.28 8.80 -10.24
N ALA A 175 2.85 7.77 -9.50
CA ALA A 175 3.26 6.38 -9.73
C ALA A 175 2.76 5.81 -11.07
N VAL A 176 1.60 6.28 -11.57
CA VAL A 176 1.07 5.88 -12.89
C VAL A 176 1.58 6.76 -14.03
N GLY A 177 2.39 7.79 -13.74
CA GLY A 177 3.01 8.66 -14.73
C GLY A 177 2.23 9.94 -15.04
N GLY A 178 1.30 10.33 -14.16
CA GLY A 178 0.45 11.51 -14.33
C GLY A 178 -0.89 11.20 -14.99
N LEU A 179 -1.67 12.24 -15.24
CA LEU A 179 -2.97 12.18 -15.92
C LEU A 179 -2.97 13.15 -17.09
N ASP A 180 -3.42 12.68 -18.26
CA ASP A 180 -3.71 13.53 -19.42
C ASP A 180 -5.13 14.07 -19.30
N LEU A 181 -5.26 15.39 -19.13
CA LEU A 181 -6.55 16.06 -18.98
C LEU A 181 -6.76 17.06 -20.13
N GLU A 182 -7.91 16.98 -20.79
CA GLU A 182 -8.35 18.01 -21.72
C GLU A 182 -9.03 19.14 -20.93
N LEU A 183 -8.42 20.31 -20.96
CA LEU A 183 -8.89 21.50 -20.22
C LEU A 183 -9.16 22.66 -21.18
N THR A 184 -10.23 23.39 -20.92
CA THR A 184 -10.50 24.65 -21.60
C THR A 184 -9.55 25.74 -21.11
N HIS A 185 -9.42 26.83 -21.87
CA HIS A 185 -8.59 27.97 -21.49
C HIS A 185 -9.00 28.55 -20.12
N ASP A 186 -10.31 28.68 -19.87
CA ASP A 186 -10.85 29.26 -18.63
C ASP A 186 -10.57 28.36 -17.43
N GLU A 187 -10.65 27.04 -17.58
CA GLU A 187 -10.28 26.07 -16.54
C GLU A 187 -8.79 26.16 -16.20
N VAL A 188 -7.90 26.27 -17.20
CA VAL A 188 -6.46 26.43 -16.97
C VAL A 188 -6.15 27.73 -16.20
N VAL A 189 -6.80 28.85 -16.58
CA VAL A 189 -6.64 30.13 -15.88
C VAL A 189 -7.11 30.01 -14.43
N HIS A 190 -8.25 29.35 -14.20
CA HIS A 190 -8.81 29.17 -12.87
C HIS A 190 -7.93 28.28 -11.99
N MET A 191 -7.43 27.16 -12.54
CA MET A 191 -6.49 26.28 -11.87
C MET A 191 -5.20 27.00 -11.48
N ASN A 192 -4.61 27.76 -12.39
CA ASN A 192 -3.38 28.50 -12.11
C ASN A 192 -3.55 29.52 -10.97
N ASN A 193 -4.68 30.23 -10.95
CA ASN A 193 -5.00 31.15 -9.85
C ASN A 193 -5.11 30.42 -8.51
N TYR A 194 -5.80 29.27 -8.49
CA TYR A 194 -5.93 28.43 -7.29
C TYR A 194 -4.59 27.84 -6.82
N CYS A 195 -3.74 27.38 -7.75
CA CYS A 195 -2.41 26.86 -7.43
C CYS A 195 -1.48 27.93 -6.87
N VAL A 196 -1.59 29.18 -7.34
CA VAL A 196 -0.80 30.31 -6.79
C VAL A 196 -1.21 30.60 -5.34
N GLU A 197 -2.49 30.60 -5.04
CA GLU A 197 -2.99 30.80 -3.67
C GLU A 197 -2.57 29.69 -2.72
N THR A 198 -2.56 28.43 -3.19
CA THR A 198 -2.13 27.28 -2.36
C THR A 198 -0.62 27.18 -2.22
N SER A 199 0.17 27.61 -3.20
CA SER A 199 1.64 27.59 -3.14
C SER A 199 2.23 28.60 -2.14
N CYS A 200 1.44 29.57 -1.68
CA CYS A 200 1.85 30.49 -0.61
C CYS A 200 1.84 29.88 0.80
N PHE A 201 1.41 28.62 0.93
CA PHE A 201 1.33 27.90 2.22
C PHE A 201 2.33 26.73 2.35
N PHE A 202 3.29 26.60 1.44
CA PHE A 202 4.36 25.58 1.50
C PHE A 202 5.74 26.24 1.53
#